data_cc79303ecd045dca6686240aa296971f
#
_entry.id   cc79303ecd045dca6686240aa296971f
#
_cell.length_a   1.000
_cell.length_b   1.000
_cell.length_c   1.000
_cell.angle_alpha   90.00
_cell.angle_beta   90.00
_cell.angle_gamma   90.00
#
_symmetry.space_group_name_H-M   'P 1'
#
loop_
_entity.id
_entity.type
_entity.pdbx_description
1 polymer ?
#
loop_
_entity_poly.entity_id
_entity_poly.type
_entity_poly.pdbx_seq_one_letter_code
_entity_poly.pdbx_strand_id
1 'polypeptide(L)'
;MRPNLTIILAGGSGSRLGLSTPTQFFKVAGKMFVEHPIDAFERNPHISEIAIVSNPFYVADMENIVLQGGWKKVKRILKGGKERYDSSLAAIRAYSGQDVNLVFHDAVRPLVSQRIIDDVCDALTRCEAIDVTLPAVDTIICAEGDHIGSIPDRSLLQRGQTPQAFRLSVIETAYERALKDPDFKVTDDCGVVVKYMPEVPVFLVPGEEANMKLTYKEDTYLIDKFFQLRGSELPAAPASLDALRGKVAAVFGGSYGIGHDIVAQLYAAGTRVHAFARSTTGTDVGSRESVAEALQ
;
A
#
# COMPACT_ATOMS: atom_id res chain seq x y z
N MET A 1 19.42 8.88 13.73
CA MET A 1 18.33 7.89 13.65
C MET A 1 18.60 7.04 12.41
N ARG A 2 18.43 5.72 12.48
CA ARG A 2 18.67 4.80 11.36
C ARG A 2 17.62 5.05 10.27
N PRO A 3 17.98 5.15 8.97
CA PRO A 3 17.01 5.31 7.90
C PRO A 3 16.06 4.11 7.79
N ASN A 4 14.76 4.37 7.58
CA ASN A 4 13.78 3.34 7.27
C ASN A 4 13.60 3.27 5.76
N LEU A 5 13.87 2.11 5.18
CA LEU A 5 13.74 1.81 3.76
C LEU A 5 12.57 0.86 3.55
N THR A 6 11.63 1.23 2.71
CA THR A 6 10.48 0.38 2.40
C THR A 6 10.78 -0.56 1.24
N ILE A 7 10.43 -1.83 1.41
CA ILE A 7 10.56 -2.87 0.39
C ILE A 7 9.15 -3.32 -0.01
N ILE A 8 8.69 -2.89 -1.18
CA ILE A 8 7.40 -3.32 -1.72
C ILE A 8 7.58 -4.67 -2.44
N LEU A 9 6.99 -5.72 -1.88
CA LEU A 9 7.07 -7.08 -2.40
C LEU A 9 6.00 -7.29 -3.49
N ALA A 10 6.40 -7.19 -4.74
CA ALA A 10 5.56 -7.30 -5.94
C ALA A 10 5.96 -8.53 -6.81
N GLY A 11 6.57 -9.55 -6.22
CA GLY A 11 7.05 -10.76 -6.92
C GLY A 11 5.96 -11.78 -7.26
N GLY A 12 4.75 -11.65 -6.71
CA GLY A 12 3.67 -12.63 -6.87
C GLY A 12 3.17 -12.77 -8.31
N SER A 13 2.89 -14.00 -8.74
CA SER A 13 2.36 -14.33 -10.07
C SER A 13 0.83 -14.15 -10.19
N GLY A 14 0.11 -14.00 -9.08
CA GLY A 14 -1.36 -13.92 -9.08
C GLY A 14 -2.10 -15.22 -9.39
N SER A 15 -1.42 -16.36 -9.38
CA SER A 15 -1.96 -17.68 -9.78
C SER A 15 -3.23 -18.08 -9.04
N ARG A 16 -3.40 -17.66 -7.78
CA ARG A 16 -4.60 -17.96 -6.96
C ARG A 16 -5.88 -17.26 -7.45
N LEU A 17 -5.75 -16.18 -8.18
CA LEU A 17 -6.89 -15.44 -8.76
C LEU A 17 -7.31 -15.97 -10.14
N GLY A 18 -6.57 -16.93 -10.71
CA GLY A 18 -6.87 -17.52 -12.02
C GLY A 18 -6.75 -16.53 -13.18
N LEU A 19 -6.01 -15.44 -13.01
CA LEU A 19 -5.92 -14.34 -13.96
C LEU A 19 -4.62 -14.42 -14.77
N SER A 20 -4.63 -13.95 -15.99
CA SER A 20 -3.47 -13.93 -16.90
C SER A 20 -2.46 -12.83 -16.54
N THR A 21 -2.87 -11.83 -15.78
CA THR A 21 -2.05 -10.69 -15.34
C THR A 21 -1.81 -10.78 -13.84
N PRO A 22 -0.56 -10.51 -13.34
CA PRO A 22 -0.29 -10.51 -11.91
C PRO A 22 -1.16 -9.49 -11.15
N THR A 23 -1.57 -9.88 -9.96
CA THR A 23 -2.53 -9.14 -9.11
C THR A 23 -2.14 -7.69 -8.85
N GLN A 24 -0.84 -7.41 -8.69
CA GLN A 24 -0.33 -6.07 -8.40
C GLN A 24 -0.61 -5.04 -9.50
N PHE A 25 -0.93 -5.48 -10.73
CA PHE A 25 -1.26 -4.62 -11.87
C PHE A 25 -2.77 -4.42 -12.06
N PHE A 26 -3.62 -5.09 -11.28
CA PHE A 26 -5.06 -4.81 -11.31
C PHE A 26 -5.35 -3.43 -10.74
N LYS A 27 -6.44 -2.82 -11.23
CA LYS A 27 -6.87 -1.50 -10.76
C LYS A 27 -7.99 -1.61 -9.73
N VAL A 28 -7.86 -0.82 -8.68
CA VAL A 28 -8.89 -0.54 -7.68
C VAL A 28 -8.85 0.96 -7.36
N ALA A 29 -9.98 1.60 -7.17
CA ALA A 29 -10.07 3.04 -6.91
C ALA A 29 -9.21 3.89 -7.89
N GLY A 30 -9.21 3.53 -9.18
CA GLY A 30 -8.54 4.27 -10.26
C GLY A 30 -7.04 4.02 -10.43
N LYS A 31 -6.36 3.29 -9.53
CA LYS A 31 -4.92 2.98 -9.57
C LYS A 31 -4.65 1.48 -9.53
N MET A 32 -3.47 1.06 -9.98
CA MET A 32 -3.03 -0.33 -9.80
C MET A 32 -2.78 -0.62 -8.31
N PHE A 33 -2.95 -1.88 -7.89
CA PHE A 33 -2.75 -2.28 -6.50
C PHE A 33 -1.40 -1.85 -5.94
N VAL A 34 -0.33 -1.99 -6.73
CA VAL A 34 1.02 -1.62 -6.32
C VAL A 34 1.21 -0.11 -6.11
N GLU A 35 0.46 0.73 -6.83
CA GLU A 35 0.60 2.19 -6.73
C GLU A 35 0.13 2.72 -5.36
N HIS A 36 -0.90 2.10 -4.78
CA HIS A 36 -1.45 2.53 -3.48
C HIS A 36 -0.45 2.46 -2.33
N PRO A 37 0.22 1.32 -2.06
CA PRO A 37 1.25 1.28 -1.02
C PRO A 37 2.45 2.16 -1.37
N ILE A 38 2.87 2.26 -2.65
CA ILE A 38 3.93 3.21 -3.02
C ILE A 38 3.52 4.63 -2.60
N ASP A 39 2.30 5.08 -2.92
CA ASP A 39 1.79 6.40 -2.51
C ASP A 39 1.77 6.57 -0.98
N ALA A 40 1.39 5.54 -0.24
CA ALA A 40 1.32 5.59 1.21
C ALA A 40 2.71 5.81 1.84
N PHE A 41 3.70 5.04 1.39
CA PHE A 41 5.08 5.16 1.87
C PHE A 41 5.81 6.40 1.33
N GLU A 42 5.54 6.83 0.08
CA GLU A 42 6.07 8.07 -0.50
C GLU A 42 5.71 9.29 0.34
N ARG A 43 4.46 9.37 0.82
CA ARG A 43 3.97 10.49 1.63
C ARG A 43 4.48 10.50 3.06
N ASN A 44 4.93 9.35 3.58
CA ASN A 44 5.31 9.23 4.98
C ASN A 44 6.70 9.84 5.23
N PRO A 45 6.85 10.81 6.16
CA PRO A 45 8.12 11.50 6.40
C PRO A 45 9.20 10.62 7.04
N HIS A 46 8.81 9.51 7.69
CA HIS A 46 9.74 8.59 8.36
C HIS A 46 10.37 7.57 7.40
N ILE A 47 9.93 7.53 6.14
CA ILE A 47 10.49 6.67 5.09
C ILE A 47 11.44 7.46 4.21
N SER A 48 12.66 6.97 4.08
CA SER A 48 13.74 7.63 3.33
C SER A 48 13.82 7.19 1.87
N GLU A 49 13.56 5.91 1.62
CA GLU A 49 13.69 5.29 0.29
C GLU A 49 12.66 4.17 0.14
N ILE A 50 12.27 3.90 -1.10
CA ILE A 50 11.42 2.77 -1.49
C ILE A 50 12.17 1.94 -2.53
N ALA A 51 12.26 0.63 -2.31
CA ALA A 51 12.65 -0.34 -3.32
C ALA A 51 11.45 -1.24 -3.64
N ILE A 52 11.29 -1.61 -4.90
CA ILE A 52 10.25 -2.52 -5.35
C ILE A 52 10.92 -3.81 -5.80
N VAL A 53 10.49 -4.94 -5.23
CA VAL A 53 10.96 -6.26 -5.68
C VAL A 53 9.89 -6.84 -6.60
N SER A 54 10.17 -6.80 -7.91
CA SER A 54 9.25 -7.25 -8.95
C SER A 54 9.55 -8.68 -9.39
N ASN A 55 8.51 -9.36 -9.87
CA ASN A 55 8.71 -10.59 -10.63
C ASN A 55 9.62 -10.31 -11.85
N PRO A 56 10.64 -11.14 -12.12
CA PRO A 56 11.60 -10.91 -13.20
C PRO A 56 10.98 -10.65 -14.58
N PHE A 57 9.81 -11.25 -14.88
CA PHE A 57 9.11 -11.07 -16.16
C PHE A 57 8.42 -9.72 -16.31
N TYR A 58 8.21 -8.98 -15.21
CA TYR A 58 7.45 -7.73 -15.18
C TYR A 58 8.26 -6.52 -14.67
N VAL A 59 9.59 -6.61 -14.72
CA VAL A 59 10.48 -5.52 -14.30
C VAL A 59 10.29 -4.29 -15.18
N ALA A 60 10.24 -4.47 -16.50
CA ALA A 60 10.04 -3.35 -17.43
C ALA A 60 8.68 -2.68 -17.27
N ASP A 61 7.61 -3.46 -17.00
CA ASP A 61 6.29 -2.90 -16.69
C ASP A 61 6.33 -2.08 -15.40
N MET A 62 7.01 -2.57 -14.37
CA MET A 62 7.19 -1.87 -13.10
C MET A 62 8.00 -0.57 -13.28
N GLU A 63 9.05 -0.59 -14.09
CA GLU A 63 9.85 0.61 -14.43
C GLU A 63 8.98 1.67 -15.10
N ASN A 64 8.12 1.28 -16.04
CA ASN A 64 7.17 2.18 -16.71
C ASN A 64 6.16 2.79 -15.72
N ILE A 65 5.62 1.98 -14.80
CA ILE A 65 4.70 2.44 -13.75
C ILE A 65 5.39 3.48 -12.87
N VAL A 66 6.61 3.18 -12.41
CA VAL A 66 7.38 4.10 -11.56
C VAL A 66 7.70 5.41 -12.29
N LEU A 67 8.07 5.35 -13.55
CA LEU A 67 8.34 6.53 -14.37
C LEU A 67 7.09 7.41 -14.51
N GLN A 68 5.92 6.80 -14.75
CA GLN A 68 4.65 7.52 -14.89
C GLN A 68 4.14 8.08 -13.54
N GLY A 69 4.37 7.36 -12.44
CA GLY A 69 3.94 7.75 -11.10
C GLY A 69 4.72 8.92 -10.50
N GLY A 70 5.96 9.16 -10.95
CA GLY A 70 6.78 10.30 -10.54
C GLY A 70 7.20 10.30 -9.07
N TRP A 71 7.20 9.15 -8.40
CA TRP A 71 7.60 9.00 -7.00
C TRP A 71 9.10 9.31 -6.81
N LYS A 72 9.40 10.15 -5.83
CA LYS A 72 10.77 10.61 -5.57
C LYS A 72 11.58 9.65 -4.71
N LYS A 73 10.90 8.89 -3.82
CA LYS A 73 11.55 7.94 -2.91
C LYS A 73 11.80 6.57 -3.55
N VAL A 74 11.15 6.23 -4.66
CA VAL A 74 11.43 4.99 -5.38
C VAL A 74 12.79 5.10 -6.06
N LYS A 75 13.78 4.35 -5.53
CA LYS A 75 15.18 4.40 -6.00
C LYS A 75 15.63 3.12 -6.69
N ARG A 76 14.99 2.00 -6.41
CA ARG A 76 15.42 0.70 -6.92
C ARG A 76 14.22 -0.16 -7.33
N ILE A 77 14.38 -0.86 -8.45
CA ILE A 77 13.53 -1.97 -8.84
C ILE A 77 14.43 -3.20 -8.89
N LEU A 78 14.17 -4.15 -8.00
CA LEU A 78 14.95 -5.36 -7.83
C LEU A 78 14.20 -6.54 -8.45
N LYS A 79 14.95 -7.51 -8.94
CA LYS A 79 14.40 -8.78 -9.43
C LYS A 79 14.18 -9.72 -8.23
N GLY A 80 12.94 -10.14 -8.03
CA GLY A 80 12.59 -11.20 -7.08
C GLY A 80 12.98 -12.57 -7.62
N GLY A 81 12.68 -13.59 -6.83
CA GLY A 81 12.90 -14.98 -7.24
C GLY A 81 11.60 -15.78 -7.35
N LYS A 82 11.71 -17.10 -7.23
CA LYS A 82 10.60 -18.01 -7.38
C LYS A 82 9.68 -18.02 -6.16
N GLU A 83 10.28 -17.98 -4.99
CA GLU A 83 9.58 -18.01 -3.72
C GLU A 83 9.51 -16.60 -3.09
N ARG A 84 8.62 -16.42 -2.09
CA ARG A 84 8.48 -15.14 -1.39
C ARG A 84 9.80 -14.72 -0.71
N TYR A 85 10.47 -15.66 -0.06
CA TYR A 85 11.74 -15.40 0.63
C TYR A 85 12.87 -14.98 -0.31
N ASP A 86 12.87 -15.42 -1.57
CA ASP A 86 13.85 -14.97 -2.57
C ASP A 86 13.71 -13.45 -2.81
N SER A 87 12.48 -12.94 -2.78
CA SER A 87 12.23 -11.50 -2.93
C SER A 87 12.75 -10.72 -1.72
N SER A 88 12.56 -11.24 -0.51
CA SER A 88 13.14 -10.65 0.71
C SER A 88 14.66 -10.67 0.66
N LEU A 89 15.27 -11.79 0.26
CA LEU A 89 16.72 -11.93 0.10
C LEU A 89 17.30 -10.98 -0.96
N ALA A 90 16.58 -10.73 -2.06
CA ALA A 90 17.03 -9.77 -3.06
C ALA A 90 17.16 -8.36 -2.47
N ALA A 91 16.19 -7.95 -1.64
CA ALA A 91 16.25 -6.68 -0.94
C ALA A 91 17.36 -6.65 0.13
N ILE A 92 17.46 -7.66 0.98
CA ILE A 92 18.49 -7.77 2.01
C ILE A 92 19.89 -7.61 1.39
N ARG A 93 20.17 -8.34 0.32
CA ARG A 93 21.46 -8.30 -0.41
C ARG A 93 21.72 -6.93 -1.03
N ALA A 94 20.69 -6.25 -1.55
CA ALA A 94 20.83 -4.94 -2.18
C ALA A 94 21.24 -3.84 -1.21
N TYR A 95 21.00 -4.04 0.09
CA TYR A 95 21.32 -3.09 1.16
C TYR A 95 22.36 -3.62 2.15
N SER A 96 22.90 -4.83 1.94
CA SER A 96 23.90 -5.45 2.82
C SER A 96 25.05 -4.49 3.16
N GLY A 97 25.49 -4.54 4.40
CA GLY A 97 26.55 -3.65 4.93
C GLY A 97 26.11 -2.24 5.29
N GLN A 98 24.84 -1.88 5.12
CA GLN A 98 24.31 -0.57 5.52
C GLN A 98 23.67 -0.62 6.93
N ASP A 99 23.74 0.48 7.69
CA ASP A 99 23.06 0.60 8.98
C ASP A 99 21.65 1.22 8.77
N VAL A 100 20.71 0.39 8.31
CA VAL A 100 19.34 0.76 7.95
C VAL A 100 18.32 -0.20 8.56
N ASN A 101 17.05 0.22 8.57
CA ASN A 101 15.91 -0.65 8.82
C ASN A 101 15.23 -0.96 7.48
N LEU A 102 14.80 -2.21 7.30
CA LEU A 102 13.98 -2.64 6.16
C LEU A 102 12.53 -2.84 6.61
N VAL A 103 11.59 -2.23 5.89
CA VAL A 103 10.15 -2.28 6.11
C VAL A 103 9.51 -3.00 4.94
N PHE A 104 9.27 -4.30 5.07
CA PHE A 104 8.70 -5.15 4.02
C PHE A 104 7.19 -5.01 3.96
N HIS A 105 6.64 -4.74 2.79
CA HIS A 105 5.20 -4.61 2.59
C HIS A 105 4.73 -5.30 1.31
N ASP A 106 3.62 -6.05 1.42
CA ASP A 106 3.00 -6.72 0.28
C ASP A 106 2.36 -5.69 -0.68
N ALA A 107 2.72 -5.70 -1.97
CA ALA A 107 2.14 -4.84 -3.00
C ALA A 107 0.62 -4.99 -3.13
N VAL A 108 0.07 -6.10 -2.66
CA VAL A 108 -1.35 -6.44 -2.72
C VAL A 108 -2.12 -6.13 -1.42
N ARG A 109 -1.57 -5.26 -0.55
CA ARG A 109 -2.26 -4.62 0.59
C ARG A 109 -2.36 -3.12 0.35
N PRO A 110 -3.32 -2.67 -0.46
CA PRO A 110 -3.36 -1.30 -0.96
C PRO A 110 -3.79 -0.27 0.10
N LEU A 111 -4.28 -0.73 1.24
CA LEU A 111 -4.92 0.11 2.25
C LEU A 111 -4.10 0.25 3.55
N VAL A 112 -2.77 0.14 3.47
CA VAL A 112 -1.91 0.47 4.62
C VAL A 112 -2.13 1.95 5.01
N SER A 113 -2.38 2.20 6.30
CA SER A 113 -2.61 3.56 6.81
C SER A 113 -1.32 4.25 7.23
N GLN A 114 -1.34 5.58 7.30
CA GLN A 114 -0.22 6.35 7.86
C GLN A 114 0.03 5.97 9.32
N ARG A 115 -1.03 5.73 10.11
CA ARG A 115 -0.92 5.26 11.49
C ARG A 115 -0.06 3.99 11.60
N ILE A 116 -0.35 2.98 10.80
CA ILE A 116 0.45 1.74 10.82
C ILE A 116 1.92 2.01 10.47
N ILE A 117 2.18 2.84 9.46
CA ILE A 117 3.55 3.17 9.05
C ILE A 117 4.28 3.93 10.17
N ASP A 118 3.62 4.91 10.79
CA ASP A 118 4.17 5.71 11.88
C ASP A 118 4.46 4.84 13.10
N ASP A 119 3.51 3.99 13.52
CA ASP A 119 3.65 3.08 14.66
C ASP A 119 4.82 2.09 14.45
N VAL A 120 4.99 1.55 13.23
CA VAL A 120 6.12 0.68 12.88
C VAL A 120 7.44 1.44 12.93
N CYS A 121 7.49 2.65 12.37
CA CYS A 121 8.71 3.48 12.40
C CYS A 121 9.09 3.90 13.83
N ASP A 122 8.11 4.23 14.68
CA ASP A 122 8.35 4.53 16.09
C ASP A 122 8.87 3.30 16.84
N ALA A 123 8.24 2.14 16.64
CA ALA A 123 8.67 0.89 17.26
C ALA A 123 10.12 0.52 16.87
N LEU A 124 10.55 0.78 15.62
CA LEU A 124 11.93 0.56 15.15
C LEU A 124 13.00 1.42 15.88
N THR A 125 12.58 2.46 16.60
CA THR A 125 13.50 3.23 17.46
C THR A 125 13.92 2.44 18.71
N ARG A 126 13.12 1.46 19.14
CA ARG A 126 13.22 0.71 20.38
C ARG A 126 13.43 -0.80 20.18
N CYS A 127 12.92 -1.32 19.06
CA CYS A 127 12.89 -2.74 18.74
C CYS A 127 13.66 -3.03 17.46
N GLU A 128 14.09 -4.27 17.27
CA GLU A 128 14.89 -4.69 16.12
C GLU A 128 14.09 -5.51 15.11
N ALA A 129 12.93 -6.04 15.53
CA ALA A 129 12.02 -6.81 14.69
C ALA A 129 10.56 -6.51 15.08
N ILE A 130 9.71 -6.31 14.10
CA ILE A 130 8.32 -5.85 14.27
C ILE A 130 7.42 -6.59 13.31
N ASP A 131 6.26 -7.02 13.80
CA ASP A 131 5.15 -7.53 13.00
C ASP A 131 3.89 -6.70 13.22
N VAL A 132 3.13 -6.45 12.17
CA VAL A 132 1.81 -5.83 12.25
C VAL A 132 0.76 -6.93 12.33
N THR A 133 -0.04 -6.92 13.41
CA THR A 133 -0.96 -8.03 13.68
C THR A 133 -2.35 -7.57 14.10
N LEU A 134 -3.32 -8.46 13.92
CA LEU A 134 -4.68 -8.33 14.43
C LEU A 134 -5.06 -9.57 15.23
N PRO A 135 -5.85 -9.45 16.32
CA PRO A 135 -6.39 -10.60 17.00
C PRO A 135 -7.20 -11.51 16.05
N ALA A 136 -7.09 -12.83 16.21
CA ALA A 136 -7.92 -13.75 15.48
C ALA A 136 -9.40 -13.63 15.94
N VAL A 137 -10.32 -13.43 15.00
CA VAL A 137 -11.77 -13.32 15.28
C VAL A 137 -12.48 -14.66 15.17
N ASP A 138 -12.02 -15.53 14.27
CA ASP A 138 -12.57 -16.85 14.07
C ASP A 138 -11.89 -17.88 15.00
N THR A 139 -12.58 -19.00 15.25
CA THR A 139 -11.99 -20.14 15.92
C THR A 139 -10.99 -20.82 14.98
N ILE A 140 -9.73 -20.89 15.36
CA ILE A 140 -8.70 -21.59 14.60
C ILE A 140 -8.66 -23.05 15.02
N ILE A 141 -8.67 -23.94 14.04
CA ILE A 141 -8.67 -25.38 14.21
C ILE A 141 -7.36 -25.95 13.63
N CYS A 142 -6.64 -26.72 14.43
CA CYS A 142 -5.54 -27.55 13.93
C CYS A 142 -6.15 -28.87 13.45
N ALA A 143 -6.08 -29.10 12.12
CA ALA A 143 -6.61 -30.32 11.53
C ALA A 143 -5.59 -31.47 11.66
N GLU A 144 -6.09 -32.66 11.90
CA GLU A 144 -5.35 -33.92 11.85
C GLU A 144 -6.09 -34.87 10.89
N GLY A 145 -5.64 -34.92 9.65
CA GLY A 145 -6.38 -35.56 8.55
C GLY A 145 -7.71 -34.83 8.28
N ASP A 146 -8.83 -35.55 8.43
CA ASP A 146 -10.20 -35.08 8.18
C ASP A 146 -10.98 -34.75 9.49
N HIS A 147 -10.30 -34.73 10.63
CA HIS A 147 -10.89 -34.41 11.93
C HIS A 147 -10.12 -33.35 12.70
N ILE A 148 -10.71 -32.85 13.79
CA ILE A 148 -10.11 -31.84 14.65
C ILE A 148 -9.04 -32.48 15.53
N GLY A 149 -7.76 -32.07 15.35
CA GLY A 149 -6.67 -32.47 16.23
C GLY A 149 -6.62 -31.63 17.52
N SER A 150 -6.73 -30.31 17.38
CA SER A 150 -6.77 -29.38 18.52
C SER A 150 -7.42 -28.05 18.16
N ILE A 151 -7.85 -27.31 19.19
CA ILE A 151 -8.34 -25.92 19.06
C ILE A 151 -7.53 -25.06 20.03
N PRO A 152 -6.59 -24.25 19.50
CA PRO A 152 -5.78 -23.35 20.31
C PRO A 152 -6.63 -22.27 21.00
N ASP A 153 -6.15 -21.74 22.13
CA ASP A 153 -6.77 -20.58 22.78
C ASP A 153 -6.70 -19.37 21.84
N ARG A 154 -7.87 -18.91 21.39
CA ARG A 154 -7.99 -17.78 20.45
C ARG A 154 -7.40 -16.49 21.01
N SER A 155 -7.40 -16.28 22.33
CA SER A 155 -6.83 -15.07 22.94
C SER A 155 -5.33 -14.91 22.71
N LEU A 156 -4.63 -16.00 22.39
CA LEU A 156 -3.20 -16.03 22.09
C LEU A 156 -2.89 -15.92 20.60
N LEU A 157 -3.92 -15.93 19.74
CA LEU A 157 -3.74 -16.00 18.30
C LEU A 157 -3.86 -14.63 17.65
N GLN A 158 -2.87 -14.32 16.80
CA GLN A 158 -2.83 -13.11 16.01
C GLN A 158 -2.76 -13.45 14.51
N ARG A 159 -3.40 -12.65 13.68
CA ARG A 159 -3.29 -12.70 12.22
C ARG A 159 -2.22 -11.74 11.78
N GLY A 160 -1.10 -12.23 11.19
CA GLY A 160 -0.02 -11.40 10.67
C GLY A 160 -0.46 -10.59 9.46
N GLN A 161 -0.04 -9.34 9.44
CA GLN A 161 -0.16 -8.45 8.27
C GLN A 161 1.23 -8.00 7.80
N THR A 162 1.28 -7.01 6.96
CA THR A 162 2.47 -6.21 6.66
C THR A 162 2.11 -4.73 6.82
N PRO A 163 3.07 -3.85 7.19
CA PRO A 163 4.54 -4.04 7.14
C PRO A 163 5.08 -5.01 8.20
N GLN A 164 6.12 -5.78 7.82
CA GLN A 164 7.03 -6.45 8.72
C GLN A 164 8.36 -5.70 8.67
N ALA A 165 8.94 -5.34 9.80
CA ALA A 165 10.08 -4.43 9.79
C ALA A 165 11.21 -4.94 10.67
N PHE A 166 12.44 -4.75 10.19
CA PHE A 166 13.62 -5.29 10.85
C PHE A 166 14.81 -4.34 10.74
N ARG A 167 15.67 -4.35 11.77
CA ARG A 167 17.04 -3.91 11.57
C ARG A 167 17.70 -4.83 10.52
N LEU A 168 18.37 -4.25 9.51
CA LEU A 168 18.98 -5.04 8.43
C LEU A 168 19.89 -6.14 8.96
N SER A 169 20.77 -5.85 9.94
CA SER A 169 21.68 -6.84 10.51
C SER A 169 20.96 -8.04 11.13
N VAL A 170 19.77 -7.85 11.71
CA VAL A 170 18.98 -8.93 12.30
C VAL A 170 18.40 -9.83 11.23
N ILE A 171 17.69 -9.26 10.27
CA ILE A 171 17.04 -10.08 9.21
C ILE A 171 18.09 -10.75 8.31
N GLU A 172 19.20 -10.08 8.02
CA GLU A 172 20.34 -10.65 7.28
C GLU A 172 20.91 -11.86 7.99
N THR A 173 21.24 -11.75 9.29
CA THR A 173 21.75 -12.87 10.11
C THR A 173 20.73 -14.00 10.22
N ALA A 174 19.44 -13.69 10.37
CA ALA A 174 18.38 -14.68 10.44
C ALA A 174 18.33 -15.52 9.15
N TYR A 175 18.38 -14.87 7.99
CA TYR A 175 18.42 -15.56 6.70
C TYR A 175 19.72 -16.33 6.46
N GLU A 176 20.89 -15.81 6.88
CA GLU A 176 22.15 -16.55 6.80
C GLU A 176 22.13 -17.85 7.60
N ARG A 177 21.49 -17.86 8.77
CA ARG A 177 21.26 -19.07 9.57
C ARG A 177 20.24 -20.00 8.91
N ALA A 178 19.11 -19.43 8.44
CA ALA A 178 18.03 -20.17 7.81
C ALA A 178 18.46 -20.93 6.55
N LEU A 179 19.26 -20.31 5.70
CA LEU A 179 19.75 -20.92 4.45
C LEU A 179 20.74 -22.09 4.65
N LYS A 180 21.22 -22.30 5.89
CA LYS A 180 22.03 -23.48 6.26
C LYS A 180 21.17 -24.64 6.74
N ASP A 181 19.89 -24.42 7.00
CA ASP A 181 18.93 -25.45 7.41
C ASP A 181 18.37 -26.16 6.15
N PRO A 182 18.64 -27.46 5.95
CA PRO A 182 18.11 -28.20 4.80
C PRO A 182 16.58 -28.30 4.79
N ASP A 183 15.95 -28.15 5.96
CA ASP A 183 14.49 -28.17 6.15
C ASP A 183 13.88 -26.77 6.19
N PHE A 184 14.57 -25.77 5.62
CA PHE A 184 14.13 -24.40 5.59
C PHE A 184 12.76 -24.24 4.91
N LYS A 185 11.75 -23.93 5.69
CA LYS A 185 10.39 -23.60 5.24
C LYS A 185 9.88 -22.44 6.08
N VAL A 186 9.46 -21.37 5.42
CA VAL A 186 8.88 -20.19 6.08
C VAL A 186 7.73 -19.64 5.27
N THR A 187 6.80 -19.02 5.95
CA THR A 187 5.64 -18.35 5.37
C THR A 187 5.87 -16.85 5.21
N ASP A 188 6.68 -16.25 6.11
CA ASP A 188 6.96 -14.82 6.15
C ASP A 188 8.32 -14.52 6.81
N ASP A 189 8.71 -13.23 6.82
CA ASP A 189 10.03 -12.81 7.31
C ASP A 189 10.11 -12.82 8.83
N CYS A 190 9.01 -12.58 9.56
CA CYS A 190 8.96 -12.70 11.03
C CYS A 190 9.19 -14.14 11.47
N GLY A 191 8.63 -15.13 10.76
CA GLY A 191 8.88 -16.54 11.03
C GLY A 191 10.34 -16.94 10.90
N VAL A 192 11.11 -16.29 10.01
CA VAL A 192 12.56 -16.49 9.92
C VAL A 192 13.25 -16.00 11.19
N VAL A 193 12.92 -14.78 11.66
CA VAL A 193 13.52 -14.23 12.88
C VAL A 193 13.16 -15.08 14.09
N VAL A 194 11.90 -15.41 14.28
CA VAL A 194 11.43 -16.22 15.42
C VAL A 194 12.14 -17.58 15.50
N LYS A 195 12.35 -18.24 14.33
CA LYS A 195 12.99 -19.57 14.31
C LYS A 195 14.51 -19.51 14.43
N TYR A 196 15.18 -18.57 13.78
CA TYR A 196 16.63 -18.58 13.63
C TYR A 196 17.36 -17.50 14.47
N MET A 197 16.62 -16.58 15.07
CA MET A 197 17.11 -15.54 15.97
C MET A 197 16.21 -15.45 17.23
N PRO A 198 15.99 -16.57 17.98
CA PRO A 198 15.07 -16.59 19.12
C PRO A 198 15.46 -15.62 20.24
N GLU A 199 16.69 -15.14 20.24
CA GLU A 199 17.18 -14.09 21.13
C GLU A 199 16.64 -12.69 20.81
N VAL A 200 16.08 -12.48 19.59
CA VAL A 200 15.51 -11.21 19.16
C VAL A 200 13.97 -11.29 19.19
N PRO A 201 13.32 -10.63 20.16
CA PRO A 201 11.88 -10.62 20.21
C PRO A 201 11.28 -9.83 19.02
N VAL A 202 10.22 -10.38 18.43
CA VAL A 202 9.43 -9.68 17.42
C VAL A 202 8.31 -8.91 18.14
N PHE A 203 8.33 -7.60 18.04
CA PHE A 203 7.35 -6.71 18.68
C PHE A 203 6.08 -6.61 17.84
N LEU A 204 4.91 -6.65 18.48
CA LEU A 204 3.62 -6.58 17.79
C LEU A 204 3.09 -5.14 17.74
N VAL A 205 2.80 -4.66 16.54
CA VAL A 205 2.12 -3.39 16.27
C VAL A 205 0.67 -3.69 15.86
N PRO A 206 -0.34 -3.00 16.43
CA PRO A 206 -1.72 -3.20 16.05
C PRO A 206 -1.98 -2.86 14.58
N GLY A 207 -2.54 -3.81 13.83
CA GLY A 207 -2.96 -3.64 12.44
C GLY A 207 -4.34 -3.00 12.29
N GLU A 208 -4.90 -3.11 11.10
CA GLU A 208 -6.25 -2.66 10.75
C GLU A 208 -6.94 -3.68 9.83
N GLU A 209 -8.26 -3.89 10.01
CA GLU A 209 -9.02 -4.81 9.14
C GLU A 209 -8.95 -4.35 7.66
N ALA A 210 -8.96 -3.04 7.42
CA ALA A 210 -8.82 -2.48 6.08
C ALA A 210 -7.47 -2.80 5.42
N ASN A 211 -6.40 -3.07 6.19
CA ASN A 211 -5.08 -3.44 5.67
C ASN A 211 -5.05 -4.93 5.24
N MET A 212 -6.13 -5.39 4.63
CA MET A 212 -6.27 -6.74 4.15
C MET A 212 -5.44 -7.02 2.90
N LYS A 213 -5.09 -8.29 2.70
CA LYS A 213 -4.34 -8.77 1.52
C LYS A 213 -5.32 -9.26 0.45
N LEU A 214 -5.18 -8.81 -0.77
CA LEU A 214 -5.88 -9.41 -1.90
C LEU A 214 -5.37 -10.84 -2.13
N THR A 215 -6.20 -11.82 -1.81
CA THR A 215 -5.87 -13.23 -1.91
C THR A 215 -6.85 -13.97 -2.82
N TYR A 216 -8.14 -13.64 -2.71
CA TYR A 216 -9.23 -14.20 -3.49
C TYR A 216 -9.90 -13.11 -4.32
N LYS A 217 -10.65 -13.52 -5.34
CA LYS A 217 -11.33 -12.57 -6.24
C LYS A 217 -12.36 -11.70 -5.49
N GLU A 218 -12.99 -12.26 -4.50
CA GLU A 218 -14.00 -11.61 -3.66
C GLU A 218 -13.40 -10.45 -2.83
N ASP A 219 -12.13 -10.55 -2.44
CA ASP A 219 -11.42 -9.51 -1.69
C ASP A 219 -11.38 -8.17 -2.45
N THR A 220 -11.45 -8.22 -3.80
CA THR A 220 -11.46 -7.01 -4.63
C THR A 220 -12.67 -6.11 -4.29
N TYR A 221 -13.84 -6.70 -4.07
CA TYR A 221 -15.04 -5.96 -3.71
C TYR A 221 -14.94 -5.33 -2.32
N LEU A 222 -14.37 -6.07 -1.37
CA LEU A 222 -14.17 -5.57 -0.01
C LEU A 222 -13.16 -4.42 0.00
N ILE A 223 -12.06 -4.56 -0.71
CA ILE A 223 -11.03 -3.53 -0.84
C ILE A 223 -11.60 -2.27 -1.49
N ASP A 224 -12.37 -2.40 -2.59
CA ASP A 224 -13.02 -1.26 -3.25
C ASP A 224 -13.99 -0.56 -2.29
N LYS A 225 -14.76 -1.33 -1.51
CA LYS A 225 -15.66 -0.76 -0.49
C LYS A 225 -14.92 0.01 0.60
N PHE A 226 -13.78 -0.50 1.07
CA PHE A 226 -12.94 0.23 2.02
C PHE A 226 -12.37 1.53 1.43
N PHE A 227 -12.01 1.56 0.15
CA PHE A 227 -11.62 2.81 -0.52
C PHE A 227 -12.78 3.81 -0.56
N GLN A 228 -13.99 3.37 -0.89
CA GLN A 228 -15.18 4.22 -0.87
C GLN A 228 -15.44 4.80 0.52
N LEU A 229 -15.34 3.99 1.59
CA LEU A 229 -15.52 4.43 2.97
C LEU A 229 -14.47 5.48 3.37
N ARG A 230 -13.19 5.27 3.03
CA ARG A 230 -12.13 6.27 3.28
C ARG A 230 -12.37 7.57 2.50
N GLY A 231 -12.86 7.49 1.27
CA GLY A 231 -13.19 8.66 0.44
C GLY A 231 -14.42 9.43 0.93
N SER A 232 -15.29 8.77 1.71
CA SER A 232 -16.48 9.40 2.30
C SER A 232 -16.23 10.04 3.68
N GLU A 233 -15.07 9.86 4.28
CA GLU A 233 -14.65 10.63 5.45
C GLU A 233 -14.36 12.06 5.00
N LEU A 234 -15.41 12.88 5.02
CA LEU A 234 -15.28 14.33 4.84
C LEU A 234 -14.36 14.86 5.95
N PRO A 235 -13.45 15.80 5.63
CA PRO A 235 -12.65 16.45 6.67
C PRO A 235 -13.61 17.01 7.74
N ALA A 236 -13.28 16.81 9.01
CA ALA A 236 -14.09 17.19 10.16
C ALA A 236 -14.37 18.71 10.25
N ALA A 237 -13.68 19.52 9.46
CA ALA A 237 -13.97 20.95 9.27
C ALA A 237 -14.13 21.23 7.78
N PRO A 238 -15.07 22.09 7.38
CA PRO A 238 -15.15 22.54 6.01
C PRO A 238 -13.81 23.17 5.62
N ALA A 239 -13.21 22.69 4.53
CA ALA A 239 -12.04 23.33 3.98
C ALA A 239 -12.38 24.80 3.71
N SER A 240 -11.59 25.74 4.25
CA SER A 240 -11.80 27.15 3.95
C SER A 240 -11.60 27.38 2.45
N LEU A 241 -12.59 27.95 1.80
CA LEU A 241 -12.49 28.36 0.40
C LEU A 241 -11.61 29.60 0.20
N ASP A 242 -11.06 30.17 1.29
CA ASP A 242 -10.19 31.36 1.22
C ASP A 242 -8.95 31.17 0.32
N ALA A 243 -8.43 29.95 0.22
CA ALA A 243 -7.33 29.61 -0.69
C ALA A 243 -7.69 29.79 -2.17
N LEU A 244 -8.97 29.87 -2.51
CA LEU A 244 -9.47 30.07 -3.87
C LEU A 244 -9.73 31.54 -4.20
N ARG A 245 -9.63 32.44 -3.23
CA ARG A 245 -9.83 33.90 -3.44
C ARG A 245 -8.87 34.42 -4.50
N GLY A 246 -9.40 35.08 -5.52
CA GLY A 246 -8.64 35.62 -6.65
C GLY A 246 -8.13 34.57 -7.65
N LYS A 247 -8.38 33.28 -7.43
CA LYS A 247 -8.11 32.23 -8.42
C LYS A 247 -9.13 32.24 -9.54
N VAL A 248 -8.82 31.52 -10.63
CA VAL A 248 -9.76 31.28 -11.73
C VAL A 248 -10.20 29.83 -11.69
N ALA A 249 -11.51 29.60 -11.82
CA ALA A 249 -12.11 28.28 -11.87
C ALA A 249 -13.00 28.14 -13.11
N ALA A 250 -12.88 27.02 -13.82
CA ALA A 250 -13.80 26.60 -14.87
C ALA A 250 -14.72 25.49 -14.34
N VAL A 251 -16.04 25.69 -14.42
CA VAL A 251 -17.02 24.72 -13.95
C VAL A 251 -17.86 24.24 -15.14
N PHE A 252 -17.66 23.01 -15.56
CA PHE A 252 -18.47 22.37 -16.58
C PHE A 252 -19.74 21.76 -15.97
N GLY A 253 -20.91 22.03 -16.58
CA GLY A 253 -22.21 21.70 -16.02
C GLY A 253 -22.69 22.72 -14.98
N GLY A 254 -22.15 23.95 -14.98
CA GLY A 254 -22.40 24.98 -13.97
C GLY A 254 -23.76 25.70 -14.05
N SER A 255 -24.65 25.34 -14.98
CA SER A 255 -25.92 26.06 -15.18
C SER A 255 -27.08 25.53 -14.34
N TYR A 256 -26.99 24.32 -13.79
CA TYR A 256 -28.08 23.66 -13.07
C TYR A 256 -27.56 22.67 -12.01
N GLY A 257 -28.37 22.40 -10.98
CA GLY A 257 -28.11 21.40 -9.94
C GLY A 257 -26.77 21.62 -9.22
N ILE A 258 -26.05 20.55 -8.95
CA ILE A 258 -24.78 20.57 -8.18
C ILE A 258 -23.77 21.55 -8.77
N GLY A 259 -23.64 21.59 -10.12
CA GLY A 259 -22.70 22.50 -10.77
C GLY A 259 -23.03 23.97 -10.52
N HIS A 260 -24.32 24.33 -10.52
CA HIS A 260 -24.78 25.68 -10.18
C HIS A 260 -24.42 26.05 -8.73
N ASP A 261 -24.63 25.15 -7.78
CA ASP A 261 -24.30 25.39 -6.36
C ASP A 261 -22.79 25.53 -6.16
N ILE A 262 -21.97 24.75 -6.87
CA ILE A 262 -20.51 24.90 -6.88
C ILE A 262 -20.11 26.30 -7.39
N VAL A 263 -20.70 26.75 -8.50
CA VAL A 263 -20.47 28.10 -9.05
C VAL A 263 -20.80 29.17 -8.01
N ALA A 264 -21.95 29.07 -7.36
CA ALA A 264 -22.37 30.02 -6.34
C ALA A 264 -21.41 30.08 -5.15
N GLN A 265 -20.95 28.93 -4.64
CA GLN A 265 -19.98 28.85 -3.54
C GLN A 265 -18.61 29.44 -3.94
N LEU A 266 -18.14 29.18 -5.14
CA LEU A 266 -16.88 29.72 -5.64
C LEU A 266 -16.94 31.26 -5.80
N TYR A 267 -18.04 31.80 -6.31
CA TYR A 267 -18.28 33.26 -6.35
C TYR A 267 -18.26 33.87 -4.95
N ALA A 268 -18.98 33.25 -4.01
CA ALA A 268 -19.02 33.73 -2.61
C ALA A 268 -17.60 33.72 -1.97
N ALA A 269 -16.73 32.78 -2.37
CA ALA A 269 -15.35 32.71 -1.93
C ALA A 269 -14.41 33.74 -2.62
N GLY A 270 -14.90 34.51 -3.56
CA GLY A 270 -14.12 35.52 -4.29
C GLY A 270 -13.26 34.92 -5.42
N THR A 271 -13.65 33.76 -5.96
CA THR A 271 -13.05 33.12 -7.12
C THR A 271 -13.62 33.72 -8.41
N ARG A 272 -12.82 33.91 -9.44
CA ARG A 272 -13.29 34.22 -10.79
C ARG A 272 -13.77 32.95 -11.46
N VAL A 273 -15.09 32.79 -11.67
CA VAL A 273 -15.67 31.55 -12.15
C VAL A 273 -16.15 31.70 -13.60
N HIS A 274 -15.79 30.77 -14.45
CA HIS A 274 -16.33 30.56 -15.78
C HIS A 274 -17.20 29.29 -15.76
N ALA A 275 -18.52 29.47 -15.93
CA ALA A 275 -19.47 28.36 -15.93
C ALA A 275 -19.84 27.99 -17.36
N PHE A 276 -19.62 26.74 -17.72
CA PHE A 276 -19.89 26.19 -19.04
C PHE A 276 -20.99 25.13 -18.97
N ALA A 277 -21.96 25.19 -19.86
CA ALA A 277 -22.99 24.17 -19.99
C ALA A 277 -23.60 24.19 -21.40
N ARG A 278 -24.14 23.05 -21.82
CA ARG A 278 -24.78 22.92 -23.13
C ARG A 278 -25.94 23.93 -23.31
N SER A 279 -26.71 24.16 -22.27
CA SER A 279 -27.87 25.05 -22.27
C SER A 279 -27.54 26.55 -22.28
N THR A 280 -26.38 26.97 -21.80
CA THR A 280 -26.03 28.40 -21.62
C THR A 280 -24.88 28.85 -22.53
N THR A 281 -23.87 28.04 -22.72
CA THR A 281 -22.68 28.36 -23.53
C THR A 281 -22.52 27.46 -24.75
N GLY A 282 -23.42 26.50 -24.96
CA GLY A 282 -23.30 25.50 -26.03
C GLY A 282 -22.21 24.45 -25.83
N THR A 283 -21.54 24.46 -24.66
CA THR A 283 -20.41 23.58 -24.41
C THR A 283 -20.84 22.14 -24.16
N ASP A 284 -20.41 21.22 -25.03
CA ASP A 284 -20.63 19.78 -24.87
C ASP A 284 -19.39 19.11 -24.25
N VAL A 285 -19.53 18.66 -23.02
CA VAL A 285 -18.45 17.94 -22.30
C VAL A 285 -18.12 16.57 -22.90
N GLY A 286 -18.98 16.00 -23.73
CA GLY A 286 -18.73 14.80 -24.52
C GLY A 286 -17.81 15.02 -25.74
N SER A 287 -17.60 16.28 -26.15
CA SER A 287 -16.72 16.66 -27.24
C SER A 287 -15.45 17.35 -26.73
N ARG A 288 -14.29 16.76 -27.02
CA ARG A 288 -12.98 17.34 -26.68
C ARG A 288 -12.76 18.72 -27.35
N GLU A 289 -13.23 18.87 -28.58
CA GLU A 289 -13.14 20.12 -29.35
C GLU A 289 -13.96 21.21 -28.68
N SER A 290 -15.23 20.93 -28.31
CA SER A 290 -16.11 21.87 -27.62
C SER A 290 -15.56 22.32 -26.26
N VAL A 291 -14.92 21.42 -25.51
CA VAL A 291 -14.25 21.77 -24.26
C VAL A 291 -13.02 22.65 -24.50
N ALA A 292 -12.22 22.36 -25.54
CA ALA A 292 -11.04 23.14 -25.86
C ALA A 292 -11.39 24.57 -26.32
N GLU A 293 -12.45 24.72 -27.11
CA GLU A 293 -12.99 26.04 -27.52
C GLU A 293 -13.49 26.86 -26.33
N ALA A 294 -14.16 26.22 -25.37
CA ALA A 294 -14.67 26.88 -24.18
C ALA A 294 -13.56 27.41 -23.24
N LEU A 295 -12.35 26.89 -23.33
CA LEU A 295 -11.21 27.28 -22.51
C LEU A 295 -10.27 28.31 -23.16
N GLN A 296 -10.52 28.69 -24.40
CA GLN A 296 -9.82 29.79 -25.10
C GLN A 296 -10.44 31.13 -24.78
#